data_512ce93c0d8dcc1817572b4a1db36085
#
_entry.id   512ce93c0d8dcc1817572b4a1db36085
#
_cell.length_a   1.000
_cell.length_b   1.000
_cell.length_c   1.000
_cell.angle_alpha   90.00
_cell.angle_beta   90.00
_cell.angle_gamma   90.00
#
_symmetry.space_group_name_H-M   'P 1'
#
loop_
_entity.id
_entity.type
_entity.pdbx_description
1 polymer ?
#
loop_
_entity_poly.entity_id
_entity_poly.type
_entity_poly.pdbx_seq_one_letter_code
_entity_poly.pdbx_strand_id
1 'polypeptide(L)'
;RYNSDRDAAIMDAQAKADSILREIEKTETTANSKRDTLEACVKKQANIKSALDSMRAKYEAEKKAAFEYVDATTCYACGQPLPAATIEEARRAARESFEKHQREILDKLIADANLEKDTYSKLTKLVSTTEQEIAMLDQRLSQLRAEHHAATLAITTAKDVLAIDLETEEEQAKLSPEYRKLTDELTRAQTALEASATTKITAATLTTRRRDISAQIDMVRQNLATATADLRRRLANKERTAEI
;
A
#
# COMPACT_ATOMS: atom_id res chain seq x y z
N ARG A 1 12.93 -31.80 17.60
CA ARG A 1 13.92 -31.24 16.63
C ARG A 1 13.25 -30.85 15.29
N TYR A 2 12.46 -31.72 14.66
CA TYR A 2 11.85 -31.48 13.36
C TYR A 2 10.78 -30.35 13.38
N ASN A 3 9.96 -30.28 14.42
CA ASN A 3 8.90 -29.27 14.56
C ASN A 3 9.42 -27.90 14.98
N SER A 4 10.53 -27.82 15.72
CA SER A 4 11.22 -26.59 16.10
C SER A 4 11.85 -25.89 14.87
N ASP A 5 12.54 -26.62 14.01
CA ASP A 5 13.15 -26.07 12.78
C ASP A 5 12.08 -25.49 11.83
N ARG A 6 10.90 -26.09 11.81
CA ARG A 6 9.78 -25.66 10.95
C ARG A 6 9.01 -24.46 11.49
N ASP A 7 8.69 -24.39 12.81
CA ASP A 7 8.05 -23.19 13.39
C ASP A 7 8.98 -21.98 13.27
N ALA A 8 10.33 -22.14 13.38
CA ALA A 8 11.26 -21.07 13.04
C ALA A 8 11.17 -20.71 11.56
N ALA A 9 11.13 -21.67 10.65
CA ALA A 9 10.97 -21.38 9.23
C ALA A 9 9.67 -20.66 8.91
N ILE A 10 8.56 -21.03 9.57
CA ILE A 10 7.27 -20.32 9.46
C ILE A 10 7.37 -18.92 10.05
N MET A 11 7.94 -18.76 11.25
CA MET A 11 8.14 -17.46 11.90
C MET A 11 9.05 -16.54 11.07
N ASP A 12 10.14 -17.08 10.54
CA ASP A 12 11.05 -16.34 9.64
C ASP A 12 10.34 -15.92 8.35
N ALA A 13 9.58 -16.83 7.74
CA ALA A 13 8.82 -16.52 6.54
C ALA A 13 7.72 -15.48 6.81
N GLN A 14 7.05 -15.53 7.97
CA GLN A 14 6.07 -14.53 8.41
C GLN A 14 6.72 -13.18 8.64
N ALA A 15 7.84 -13.13 9.39
CA ALA A 15 8.57 -11.89 9.63
C ALA A 15 9.06 -11.26 8.32
N LYS A 16 9.50 -12.08 7.37
CA LYS A 16 9.90 -11.64 6.03
C LYS A 16 8.69 -11.10 5.24
N ALA A 17 7.55 -11.81 5.24
CA ALA A 17 6.33 -11.36 4.58
C ALA A 17 5.83 -10.02 5.14
N ASP A 18 5.83 -9.85 6.47
CA ASP A 18 5.43 -8.61 7.14
C ASP A 18 6.41 -7.45 6.85
N SER A 19 7.70 -7.76 6.72
CA SER A 19 8.71 -6.76 6.33
C SER A 19 8.50 -6.28 4.89
N ILE A 20 8.25 -7.22 3.97
CA ILE A 20 7.97 -6.92 2.56
C ILE A 20 6.66 -6.11 2.43
N LEU A 21 5.63 -6.46 3.19
CA LEU A 21 4.35 -5.74 3.18
C LEU A 21 4.54 -4.27 3.58
N ARG A 22 5.31 -4.01 4.64
CA ARG A 22 5.65 -2.64 5.06
C ARG A 22 6.44 -1.87 3.99
N GLU A 23 7.32 -2.55 3.25
CA GLU A 23 8.06 -1.95 2.14
C GLU A 23 7.14 -1.64 0.96
N ILE A 24 6.15 -2.51 0.67
CA ILE A 24 5.10 -2.27 -0.32
C ILE A 24 4.32 -1.00 0.05
N GLU A 25 3.78 -0.89 1.26
CA GLU A 25 3.00 0.26 1.73
C GLU A 25 3.80 1.57 1.62
N LYS A 26 5.07 1.55 2.03
CA LYS A 26 5.96 2.71 1.92
C LYS A 26 6.21 3.11 0.46
N THR A 27 6.44 2.13 -0.39
CA THR A 27 6.71 2.35 -1.82
C THR A 27 5.46 2.85 -2.54
N GLU A 28 4.28 2.32 -2.22
CA GLU A 28 2.98 2.79 -2.74
C GLU A 28 2.69 4.23 -2.33
N THR A 29 2.93 4.57 -1.07
CA THR A 29 2.77 5.95 -0.57
C THR A 29 3.69 6.90 -1.33
N THR A 30 4.94 6.51 -1.56
CA THR A 30 5.91 7.31 -2.33
C THR A 30 5.48 7.45 -3.78
N ALA A 31 5.03 6.37 -4.42
CA ALA A 31 4.57 6.38 -5.81
C ALA A 31 3.33 7.28 -5.98
N ASN A 32 2.38 7.22 -5.04
CA ASN A 32 1.18 8.08 -5.07
C ASN A 32 1.55 9.56 -4.92
N SER A 33 2.43 9.91 -3.97
CA SER A 33 2.92 11.29 -3.81
C SER A 33 3.61 11.81 -5.08
N LYS A 34 4.35 10.95 -5.79
CA LYS A 34 4.97 11.30 -7.08
C LYS A 34 3.93 11.48 -8.20
N ARG A 35 2.87 10.69 -8.23
CA ARG A 35 1.75 10.84 -9.18
C ARG A 35 1.00 12.15 -8.95
N ASP A 36 0.75 12.52 -7.69
CA ASP A 36 0.13 13.81 -7.33
C ASP A 36 1.00 14.98 -7.79
N THR A 37 2.32 14.87 -7.60
CA THR A 37 3.29 15.87 -8.06
C THR A 37 3.28 15.98 -9.59
N LEU A 38 3.25 14.85 -10.29
CA LEU A 38 3.17 14.80 -11.75
C LEU A 38 1.91 15.49 -12.27
N GLU A 39 0.76 15.17 -11.69
CA GLU A 39 -0.53 15.79 -12.06
C GLU A 39 -0.48 17.32 -11.87
N ALA A 40 0.03 17.78 -10.73
CA ALA A 40 0.19 19.21 -10.47
C ALA A 40 1.12 19.90 -11.49
N CYS A 41 2.22 19.27 -11.86
CA CYS A 41 3.14 19.77 -12.87
C CYS A 41 2.50 19.84 -14.27
N VAL A 42 1.79 18.79 -14.68
CA VAL A 42 1.09 18.74 -15.98
C VAL A 42 0.01 19.84 -16.04
N LYS A 43 -0.77 20.02 -14.97
CA LYS A 43 -1.77 21.08 -14.88
C LYS A 43 -1.12 22.47 -14.98
N LYS A 44 0.01 22.67 -14.30
CA LYS A 44 0.76 23.94 -14.38
C LYS A 44 1.30 24.18 -15.79
N GLN A 45 1.80 23.16 -16.49
CA GLN A 45 2.22 23.27 -17.88
C GLN A 45 1.07 23.69 -18.81
N ALA A 46 -0.13 23.12 -18.63
CA ALA A 46 -1.30 23.48 -19.41
C ALA A 46 -1.69 24.95 -19.18
N ASN A 47 -1.64 25.44 -17.93
CA ASN A 47 -1.89 26.83 -17.59
C ASN A 47 -0.87 27.79 -18.24
N ILE A 48 0.42 27.44 -18.17
CA ILE A 48 1.49 28.24 -18.81
C ILE A 48 1.29 28.28 -20.32
N LYS A 49 0.96 27.15 -20.94
CA LYS A 49 0.68 27.12 -22.38
C LYS A 49 -0.46 28.06 -22.76
N SER A 50 -1.56 28.04 -22.02
CA SER A 50 -2.69 28.94 -22.21
C SER A 50 -2.29 30.41 -22.02
N ALA A 51 -1.46 30.72 -21.02
CA ALA A 51 -0.93 32.05 -20.80
C ALA A 51 -0.06 32.54 -21.95
N LEU A 52 0.83 31.67 -22.44
CA LEU A 52 1.68 31.97 -23.61
C LEU A 52 0.85 32.25 -24.88
N ASP A 53 -0.20 31.45 -25.11
CA ASP A 53 -1.12 31.67 -26.24
C ASP A 53 -1.84 33.02 -26.10
N SER A 54 -2.27 33.39 -24.89
CA SER A 54 -2.88 34.68 -24.59
C SER A 54 -1.90 35.84 -24.80
N MET A 55 -0.65 35.71 -24.32
CA MET A 55 0.39 36.71 -24.53
C MET A 55 0.71 36.90 -26.02
N ARG A 56 0.75 35.80 -26.79
CA ARG A 56 0.95 35.83 -28.23
C ARG A 56 -0.19 36.59 -28.93
N ALA A 57 -1.45 36.33 -28.54
CA ALA A 57 -2.58 37.05 -29.10
C ALA A 57 -2.53 38.54 -28.78
N LYS A 58 -2.17 38.90 -27.55
CA LYS A 58 -1.98 40.30 -27.16
C LYS A 58 -0.83 40.97 -27.92
N TYR A 59 0.30 40.30 -28.09
CA TYR A 59 1.42 40.78 -28.86
C TYR A 59 1.03 41.05 -30.31
N GLU A 60 0.32 40.14 -30.98
CA GLU A 60 -0.14 40.34 -32.35
C GLU A 60 -1.20 41.46 -32.47
N ALA A 61 -2.04 41.62 -31.49
CA ALA A 61 -3.01 42.73 -31.45
C ALA A 61 -2.30 44.08 -31.29
N GLU A 62 -1.40 44.18 -30.34
CA GLU A 62 -0.63 45.40 -30.09
C GLU A 62 0.24 45.79 -31.26
N LYS A 63 0.94 44.82 -31.89
CA LYS A 63 1.76 45.01 -33.09
C LYS A 63 0.95 45.56 -34.25
N LYS A 64 -0.35 45.19 -34.39
CA LYS A 64 -1.25 45.67 -35.44
C LYS A 64 -1.98 46.94 -35.08
N ALA A 65 -1.88 47.42 -33.82
CA ALA A 65 -2.53 48.64 -33.41
C ALA A 65 -2.05 49.81 -34.25
N ALA A 66 -2.95 50.53 -34.87
CA ALA A 66 -2.65 51.70 -35.67
C ALA A 66 -2.70 52.94 -34.81
N PHE A 67 -1.82 53.88 -35.11
CA PHE A 67 -1.89 55.18 -34.49
C PHE A 67 -3.12 55.94 -35.02
N GLU A 68 -4.07 56.24 -34.15
CA GLU A 68 -5.26 57.06 -34.45
C GLU A 68 -5.11 58.36 -33.65
N TYR A 69 -5.19 59.45 -34.33
CA TYR A 69 -5.13 60.79 -33.73
C TYR A 69 -6.12 61.71 -34.38
N VAL A 70 -6.87 62.41 -33.57
CA VAL A 70 -7.82 63.45 -34.01
C VAL A 70 -7.17 64.79 -33.78
N ASP A 71 -6.97 65.55 -34.83
CA ASP A 71 -6.34 66.88 -34.77
C ASP A 71 -7.24 67.85 -33.97
N ALA A 72 -6.69 68.50 -32.98
CA ALA A 72 -7.29 69.64 -32.34
C ALA A 72 -7.07 70.85 -33.25
N THR A 73 -8.06 71.29 -33.98
CA THR A 73 -7.97 72.42 -34.92
C THR A 73 -8.19 73.79 -34.23
N THR A 74 -8.69 73.78 -33.01
CA THR A 74 -8.98 75.04 -32.22
C THR A 74 -8.37 74.96 -30.83
N CYS A 75 -7.92 76.08 -30.31
CA CYS A 75 -7.39 76.21 -28.95
C CYS A 75 -8.53 76.00 -27.94
N TYR A 76 -8.33 75.03 -27.01
CA TYR A 76 -9.30 74.73 -25.95
C TYR A 76 -9.60 75.95 -25.04
N ALA A 77 -8.59 76.84 -24.80
CA ALA A 77 -8.72 77.97 -23.85
C ALA A 77 -9.39 79.16 -24.49
N CYS A 78 -9.19 79.46 -25.77
CA CYS A 78 -9.66 80.69 -26.39
C CYS A 78 -10.53 80.50 -27.66
N GLY A 79 -10.70 79.27 -28.12
CA GLY A 79 -11.51 78.93 -29.31
C GLY A 79 -10.94 79.40 -30.64
N GLN A 80 -9.72 79.95 -30.67
CA GLN A 80 -9.09 80.41 -31.92
C GLN A 80 -8.52 79.19 -32.71
N PRO A 81 -8.50 79.27 -34.05
CA PRO A 81 -7.84 78.24 -34.84
C PRO A 81 -6.35 78.17 -34.54
N LEU A 82 -5.86 76.91 -34.37
CA LEU A 82 -4.45 76.65 -34.08
C LEU A 82 -3.63 76.72 -35.42
N PRO A 83 -2.38 77.23 -35.36
CA PRO A 83 -1.47 77.25 -36.50
C PRO A 83 -1.19 75.78 -36.93
N ALA A 84 -1.08 75.59 -38.26
CA ALA A 84 -0.76 74.26 -38.80
C ALA A 84 0.49 73.60 -38.23
N ALA A 85 1.51 74.38 -38.00
CA ALA A 85 2.77 73.92 -37.37
C ALA A 85 2.54 73.32 -35.96
N THR A 86 1.65 73.98 -35.13
CA THR A 86 1.31 73.48 -33.78
C THR A 86 0.51 72.21 -33.83
N ILE A 87 -0.38 72.04 -34.81
CA ILE A 87 -1.12 70.79 -35.01
C ILE A 87 -0.21 69.65 -35.41
N GLU A 88 0.73 69.91 -36.38
CA GLU A 88 1.70 68.92 -36.80
C GLU A 88 2.67 68.49 -35.69
N GLU A 89 3.12 69.45 -34.86
CA GLU A 89 4.00 69.18 -33.71
C GLU A 89 3.26 68.29 -32.65
N ALA A 90 2.02 68.66 -32.36
CA ALA A 90 1.17 67.85 -31.43
C ALA A 90 0.93 66.43 -31.97
N ARG A 91 0.65 66.26 -33.27
CA ARG A 91 0.48 64.99 -33.93
C ARG A 91 1.77 64.15 -33.87
N ARG A 92 2.94 64.76 -34.15
CA ARG A 92 4.24 64.10 -34.05
C ARG A 92 4.55 63.65 -32.63
N ALA A 93 4.34 64.52 -31.62
CA ALA A 93 4.54 64.15 -30.22
C ALA A 93 3.64 63.02 -29.78
N ALA A 94 2.35 63.04 -30.19
CA ALA A 94 1.41 61.99 -29.91
C ALA A 94 1.81 60.65 -30.54
N ARG A 95 2.31 60.68 -31.80
CA ARG A 95 2.82 59.47 -32.49
C ARG A 95 4.07 58.92 -31.79
N GLU A 96 5.03 59.76 -31.45
CA GLU A 96 6.24 59.34 -30.72
C GLU A 96 5.89 58.71 -29.35
N SER A 97 4.91 59.29 -28.64
CA SER A 97 4.38 58.74 -27.39
C SER A 97 3.71 57.39 -27.60
N PHE A 98 2.88 57.25 -28.64
CA PHE A 98 2.22 56.00 -28.98
C PHE A 98 3.26 54.90 -29.33
N GLU A 99 4.22 55.22 -30.19
CA GLU A 99 5.27 54.26 -30.61
C GLU A 99 6.17 53.86 -29.44
N LYS A 100 6.43 54.76 -28.52
CA LYS A 100 7.17 54.46 -27.27
C LYS A 100 6.38 53.52 -26.39
N HIS A 101 5.13 53.84 -26.14
CA HIS A 101 4.24 53.03 -25.30
C HIS A 101 4.00 51.61 -25.90
N GLN A 102 3.77 51.54 -27.22
CA GLN A 102 3.64 50.28 -27.93
C GLN A 102 4.90 49.41 -27.78
N ARG A 103 6.09 49.99 -27.93
CA ARG A 103 7.38 49.28 -27.73
C ARG A 103 7.49 48.79 -26.30
N GLU A 104 7.19 49.59 -25.29
CA GLU A 104 7.25 49.20 -23.90
C GLU A 104 6.32 48.01 -23.58
N ILE A 105 5.11 48.00 -24.15
CA ILE A 105 4.16 46.86 -24.03
C ILE A 105 4.70 45.59 -24.71
N LEU A 106 5.18 45.73 -25.95
CA LEU A 106 5.71 44.61 -26.69
C LEU A 106 6.96 44.00 -26.01
N ASP A 107 7.88 44.83 -25.53
CA ASP A 107 9.08 44.39 -24.81
C ASP A 107 8.72 43.68 -23.52
N LYS A 108 7.73 44.19 -22.79
CA LYS A 108 7.21 43.55 -21.58
C LYS A 108 6.59 42.20 -21.89
N LEU A 109 5.74 42.11 -22.91
CA LEU A 109 5.13 40.84 -23.32
C LEU A 109 6.19 39.78 -23.73
N ILE A 110 7.25 40.21 -24.40
CA ILE A 110 8.37 39.33 -24.76
C ILE A 110 9.12 38.86 -23.52
N ALA A 111 9.40 39.76 -22.56
CA ALA A 111 10.09 39.42 -21.32
C ALA A 111 9.27 38.41 -20.49
N ASP A 112 7.98 38.70 -20.29
CA ASP A 112 7.05 37.83 -19.58
C ASP A 112 6.91 36.42 -20.26
N ALA A 113 6.79 36.41 -21.59
CA ALA A 113 6.71 35.17 -22.36
C ALA A 113 8.01 34.34 -22.25
N ASN A 114 9.18 34.97 -22.22
CA ASN A 114 10.44 34.26 -22.03
C ASN A 114 10.55 33.65 -20.63
N LEU A 115 10.12 34.34 -19.58
CA LEU A 115 10.06 33.81 -18.22
C LEU A 115 9.14 32.59 -18.12
N GLU A 116 7.96 32.66 -18.74
CA GLU A 116 7.03 31.54 -18.77
C GLU A 116 7.57 30.35 -19.60
N LYS A 117 8.25 30.58 -20.71
CA LYS A 117 8.95 29.52 -21.48
C LYS A 117 10.03 28.82 -20.67
N ASP A 118 10.82 29.58 -19.92
CA ASP A 118 11.85 29.01 -19.05
C ASP A 118 11.22 28.15 -17.95
N THR A 119 10.12 28.63 -17.37
CA THR A 119 9.36 27.89 -16.36
C THR A 119 8.76 26.61 -16.97
N TYR A 120 8.19 26.69 -18.16
CA TYR A 120 7.68 25.53 -18.92
C TYR A 120 8.77 24.50 -19.17
N SER A 121 9.95 24.94 -19.61
CA SER A 121 11.09 24.05 -19.87
C SER A 121 11.56 23.32 -18.61
N LYS A 122 11.62 24.01 -17.47
CA LYS A 122 11.96 23.41 -16.15
C LYS A 122 10.91 22.37 -15.73
N LEU A 123 9.62 22.70 -15.89
CA LEU A 123 8.53 21.77 -15.62
C LEU A 123 8.56 20.54 -16.54
N THR A 124 8.89 20.70 -17.81
CA THR A 124 9.01 19.57 -18.75
C THR A 124 10.10 18.58 -18.31
N LYS A 125 11.24 19.08 -17.86
CA LYS A 125 12.30 18.23 -17.28
C LYS A 125 11.83 17.52 -16.02
N LEU A 126 11.15 18.26 -15.12
CA LEU A 126 10.64 17.69 -13.88
C LEU A 126 9.58 16.62 -14.15
N VAL A 127 8.66 16.84 -15.08
CA VAL A 127 7.67 15.84 -15.53
C VAL A 127 8.37 14.58 -16.00
N SER A 128 9.31 14.69 -16.94
CA SER A 128 10.04 13.52 -17.45
C SER A 128 10.80 12.76 -16.36
N THR A 129 11.46 13.46 -15.43
CA THR A 129 12.17 12.83 -14.32
C THR A 129 11.19 12.12 -13.38
N THR A 130 10.05 12.78 -13.07
CA THR A 130 9.03 12.20 -12.17
C THR A 130 8.38 10.97 -12.81
N GLU A 131 8.11 10.96 -14.11
CA GLU A 131 7.62 9.79 -14.85
C GLU A 131 8.58 8.60 -14.77
N GLN A 132 9.88 8.86 -14.92
CA GLN A 132 10.90 7.82 -14.77
C GLN A 132 10.95 7.26 -13.34
N GLU A 133 10.89 8.14 -12.33
CA GLU A 133 10.84 7.71 -10.92
C GLU A 133 9.61 6.86 -10.61
N ILE A 134 8.44 7.24 -11.13
CA ILE A 134 7.21 6.45 -11.00
C ILE A 134 7.37 5.07 -11.64
N ALA A 135 7.92 5.01 -12.85
CA ALA A 135 8.15 3.74 -13.53
C ALA A 135 9.09 2.80 -12.74
N MET A 136 10.15 3.34 -12.12
CA MET A 136 11.04 2.57 -11.25
C MET A 136 10.32 2.08 -9.99
N LEU A 137 9.49 2.92 -9.37
CA LEU A 137 8.69 2.54 -8.19
C LEU A 137 7.67 1.47 -8.53
N ASP A 138 6.99 1.57 -9.68
CA ASP A 138 6.02 0.56 -10.13
C ASP A 138 6.71 -0.79 -10.42
N GLN A 139 7.91 -0.77 -11.01
CA GLN A 139 8.73 -1.97 -11.18
C GLN A 139 9.11 -2.58 -9.82
N ARG A 140 9.55 -1.76 -8.85
CA ARG A 140 9.88 -2.22 -7.50
C ARG A 140 8.67 -2.81 -6.80
N LEU A 141 7.49 -2.19 -6.91
CA LEU A 141 6.23 -2.72 -6.38
C LEU A 141 5.88 -4.08 -6.97
N SER A 142 6.07 -4.26 -8.26
CA SER A 142 5.86 -5.56 -8.91
C SER A 142 6.77 -6.64 -8.33
N GLN A 143 8.05 -6.33 -8.12
CA GLN A 143 9.02 -7.25 -7.50
C GLN A 143 8.64 -7.58 -6.06
N LEU A 144 8.35 -6.57 -5.24
CA LEU A 144 7.95 -6.76 -3.84
C LEU A 144 6.68 -7.60 -3.70
N ARG A 145 5.70 -7.40 -4.56
CA ARG A 145 4.47 -8.21 -4.58
C ARG A 145 4.75 -9.66 -4.94
N ALA A 146 5.66 -9.92 -5.88
CA ALA A 146 6.09 -11.27 -6.22
C ALA A 146 6.85 -11.93 -5.05
N GLU A 147 7.75 -11.20 -4.39
CA GLU A 147 8.48 -11.67 -3.20
C GLU A 147 7.52 -11.97 -2.03
N HIS A 148 6.53 -11.09 -1.79
CA HIS A 148 5.50 -11.31 -0.77
C HIS A 148 4.66 -12.54 -1.06
N HIS A 149 4.25 -12.74 -2.32
CA HIS A 149 3.51 -13.94 -2.74
C HIS A 149 4.34 -15.21 -2.52
N ALA A 150 5.62 -15.20 -2.88
CA ALA A 150 6.52 -16.33 -2.64
C ALA A 150 6.69 -16.65 -1.14
N ALA A 151 6.83 -15.62 -0.29
CA ALA A 151 6.90 -15.78 1.17
C ALA A 151 5.59 -16.36 1.74
N THR A 152 4.44 -15.89 1.27
CA THR A 152 3.12 -16.40 1.68
C THR A 152 2.91 -17.85 1.25
N LEU A 153 3.36 -18.21 0.05
CA LEU A 153 3.32 -19.60 -0.43
C LEU A 153 4.22 -20.52 0.41
N ALA A 154 5.41 -20.06 0.79
CA ALA A 154 6.31 -20.80 1.68
C ALA A 154 5.66 -21.09 3.05
N ILE A 155 4.93 -20.12 3.62
CA ILE A 155 4.19 -20.29 4.88
C ILE A 155 3.08 -21.35 4.73
N THR A 156 2.30 -21.30 3.65
CA THR A 156 1.24 -22.30 3.42
C THR A 156 1.82 -23.69 3.23
N THR A 157 2.85 -23.83 2.39
CA THR A 157 3.53 -25.11 2.18
C THR A 157 4.11 -25.68 3.47
N ALA A 158 4.74 -24.85 4.31
CA ALA A 158 5.26 -25.28 5.60
C ALA A 158 4.13 -25.73 6.55
N LYS A 159 2.97 -25.07 6.53
CA LYS A 159 1.79 -25.45 7.32
C LYS A 159 1.16 -26.76 6.84
N ASP A 160 1.10 -26.98 5.53
CA ASP A 160 0.53 -28.21 4.97
C ASP A 160 1.38 -29.46 5.31
N VAL A 161 2.72 -29.32 5.31
CA VAL A 161 3.63 -30.36 5.81
C VAL A 161 3.37 -30.66 7.29
N LEU A 162 2.95 -29.66 8.08
CA LEU A 162 2.58 -29.80 9.50
C LEU A 162 1.36 -30.69 9.69
N ALA A 163 0.33 -30.49 8.90
CA ALA A 163 -0.91 -31.26 9.02
C ALA A 163 -0.66 -32.75 8.76
N ILE A 164 0.17 -33.06 7.76
CA ILE A 164 0.51 -34.46 7.40
C ILE A 164 1.34 -35.13 8.49
N ASP A 165 2.35 -34.42 9.05
CA ASP A 165 3.19 -34.96 10.14
C ASP A 165 2.40 -35.17 11.45
N LEU A 166 1.45 -34.27 11.77
CA LEU A 166 0.57 -34.41 12.93
C LEU A 166 -0.34 -35.64 12.83
N GLU A 167 -0.95 -35.90 11.67
CA GLU A 167 -1.75 -37.09 11.44
C GLU A 167 -0.91 -38.37 11.59
N THR A 168 0.30 -38.40 11.02
CA THR A 168 1.22 -39.54 11.10
C THR A 168 1.71 -39.75 12.55
N GLU A 169 2.01 -38.70 13.31
CA GLU A 169 2.42 -38.83 14.70
C GLU A 169 1.26 -39.19 15.67
N GLU A 170 0.04 -38.70 15.39
CA GLU A 170 -1.16 -39.19 16.12
C GLU A 170 -1.44 -40.65 15.86
N GLU A 171 -1.27 -41.13 14.63
CA GLU A 171 -1.36 -42.56 14.29
C GLU A 171 -0.28 -43.37 14.98
N GLN A 172 0.97 -42.91 15.00
CA GLN A 172 2.06 -43.55 15.72
C GLN A 172 1.83 -43.54 17.23
N ALA A 173 1.27 -42.47 17.78
CA ALA A 173 0.93 -42.37 19.19
C ALA A 173 -0.18 -43.37 19.57
N LYS A 174 -1.19 -43.58 18.70
CA LYS A 174 -2.22 -44.59 18.86
C LYS A 174 -1.65 -46.03 18.82
N LEU A 175 -0.50 -46.22 18.18
CA LEU A 175 0.21 -47.48 18.15
C LEU A 175 1.13 -47.70 19.36
N SER A 176 1.35 -46.71 20.21
CA SER A 176 2.21 -46.82 21.38
C SER A 176 1.70 -47.86 22.38
N PRO A 177 2.60 -48.59 23.04
CA PRO A 177 2.20 -49.61 24.03
C PRO A 177 1.38 -49.02 25.18
N GLU A 178 1.69 -47.79 25.58
CA GLU A 178 1.00 -47.09 26.67
C GLU A 178 -0.44 -46.73 26.25
N TYR A 179 -0.65 -46.19 25.05
CA TYR A 179 -1.98 -45.88 24.53
C TYR A 179 -2.86 -47.13 24.43
N ARG A 180 -2.33 -48.19 23.88
CA ARG A 180 -3.04 -49.50 23.78
C ARG A 180 -3.39 -50.00 25.17
N LYS A 181 -2.45 -49.98 26.12
CA LYS A 181 -2.69 -50.42 27.50
C LYS A 181 -3.83 -49.64 28.14
N LEU A 182 -3.82 -48.33 28.05
CA LEU A 182 -4.89 -47.47 28.61
C LEU A 182 -6.24 -47.67 27.93
N THR A 183 -6.24 -47.89 26.63
CA THR A 183 -7.45 -48.20 25.87
C THR A 183 -8.01 -49.57 26.25
N ASP A 184 -7.16 -50.61 26.45
CA ASP A 184 -7.54 -51.89 26.94
C ASP A 184 -8.09 -51.84 28.37
N GLU A 185 -7.46 -51.06 29.28
CA GLU A 185 -7.94 -50.84 30.64
C GLU A 185 -9.31 -50.14 30.65
N LEU A 186 -9.52 -49.13 29.79
CA LEU A 186 -10.79 -48.43 29.64
C LEU A 186 -11.88 -49.41 29.17
N THR A 187 -11.58 -50.22 28.16
CA THR A 187 -12.51 -51.23 27.61
C THR A 187 -12.86 -52.27 28.66
N ARG A 188 -11.87 -52.77 29.42
CA ARG A 188 -12.11 -53.71 30.53
C ARG A 188 -12.96 -53.10 31.64
N ALA A 189 -12.71 -51.85 32.00
CA ALA A 189 -13.49 -51.13 32.99
C ALA A 189 -14.94 -50.88 32.52
N GLN A 190 -15.14 -50.55 31.26
CA GLN A 190 -16.46 -50.40 30.64
C GLN A 190 -17.22 -51.76 30.63
N THR A 191 -16.57 -52.83 30.17
CA THR A 191 -17.16 -54.20 30.13
C THR A 191 -17.51 -54.68 31.56
N ALA A 192 -16.65 -54.40 32.57
CA ALA A 192 -16.92 -54.72 33.96
C ALA A 192 -18.11 -53.90 34.50
N LEU A 193 -18.27 -52.66 34.10
CA LEU A 193 -19.44 -51.84 34.46
C LEU A 193 -20.73 -52.41 33.86
N GLU A 194 -20.71 -52.78 32.58
CA GLU A 194 -21.85 -53.37 31.90
C GLU A 194 -22.21 -54.75 32.50
N ALA A 195 -21.19 -55.62 32.75
CA ALA A 195 -21.40 -56.89 33.40
C ALA A 195 -21.95 -56.75 34.85
N SER A 196 -21.57 -55.74 35.57
CA SER A 196 -22.08 -55.48 36.91
C SER A 196 -23.57 -55.02 36.91
N ALA A 197 -24.01 -54.39 35.82
CA ALA A 197 -25.40 -53.96 35.65
C ALA A 197 -26.36 -55.17 35.39
N THR A 198 -25.84 -56.25 34.88
CA THR A 198 -26.63 -57.46 34.58
C THR A 198 -26.67 -58.51 35.69
N THR A 199 -25.86 -58.39 36.72
CA THR A 199 -25.80 -59.32 37.84
C THR A 199 -26.81 -58.96 38.93
N LYS A 200 -27.68 -59.89 39.36
CA LYS A 200 -28.64 -59.74 40.50
C LYS A 200 -27.90 -59.65 41.85
N ILE A 201 -27.29 -58.56 42.17
CA ILE A 201 -26.65 -58.26 43.44
C ILE A 201 -27.52 -57.22 44.16
N THR A 202 -27.55 -57.21 45.52
CA THR A 202 -28.33 -56.27 46.31
C THR A 202 -28.03 -54.83 45.91
N ALA A 203 -29.03 -53.93 45.88
CA ALA A 203 -28.93 -52.56 45.44
C ALA A 203 -27.74 -51.76 46.08
N ALA A 204 -27.43 -52.08 47.34
CA ALA A 204 -26.29 -51.45 48.03
C ALA A 204 -24.94 -51.88 47.49
N THR A 205 -24.76 -53.15 47.18
CA THR A 205 -23.51 -53.70 46.62
C THR A 205 -23.30 -53.22 45.17
N LEU A 206 -24.40 -53.13 44.41
CA LEU A 206 -24.37 -52.57 43.05
C LEU A 206 -24.00 -51.08 43.05
N THR A 207 -24.49 -50.32 44.00
CA THR A 207 -24.18 -48.88 44.11
C THR A 207 -22.72 -48.68 44.48
N THR A 208 -22.16 -49.44 45.40
CA THR A 208 -20.75 -49.37 45.78
C THR A 208 -19.85 -49.77 44.60
N ARG A 209 -20.14 -50.91 43.96
CA ARG A 209 -19.37 -51.44 42.82
C ARG A 209 -19.45 -50.51 41.60
N ARG A 210 -20.61 -49.93 41.35
CA ARG A 210 -20.80 -48.91 40.31
C ARG A 210 -19.95 -47.66 40.58
N ARG A 211 -19.90 -47.21 41.85
CA ARG A 211 -19.07 -46.06 42.28
C ARG A 211 -17.59 -46.34 42.08
N ASP A 212 -17.11 -47.54 42.44
CA ASP A 212 -15.72 -47.95 42.31
C ASP A 212 -15.31 -48.08 40.84
N ILE A 213 -16.16 -48.66 40.01
CA ILE A 213 -15.90 -48.78 38.57
C ILE A 213 -15.97 -47.38 37.91
N SER A 214 -16.92 -46.53 38.31
CA SER A 214 -17.01 -45.16 37.81
C SER A 214 -15.75 -44.36 38.17
N ALA A 215 -15.22 -44.48 39.38
CA ALA A 215 -13.98 -43.86 39.79
C ALA A 215 -12.77 -44.39 39.03
N GLN A 216 -12.73 -45.71 38.72
CA GLN A 216 -11.71 -46.31 37.89
C GLN A 216 -11.76 -45.77 36.44
N ILE A 217 -12.96 -45.69 35.86
CA ILE A 217 -13.17 -45.11 34.53
C ILE A 217 -12.71 -43.65 34.48
N ASP A 218 -13.07 -42.84 35.50
CA ASP A 218 -12.66 -41.42 35.54
C ASP A 218 -11.12 -41.28 35.69
N MET A 219 -10.50 -42.13 36.49
CA MET A 219 -9.05 -42.19 36.64
C MET A 219 -8.35 -42.58 35.32
N VAL A 220 -8.86 -43.60 34.60
CA VAL A 220 -8.33 -44.01 33.31
C VAL A 220 -8.53 -42.91 32.24
N ARG A 221 -9.69 -42.26 32.23
CA ARG A 221 -9.95 -41.09 31.33
C ARG A 221 -8.99 -39.94 31.62
N GLN A 222 -8.75 -39.67 32.91
CA GLN A 222 -7.80 -38.60 33.32
C GLN A 222 -6.37 -38.94 32.92
N ASN A 223 -5.96 -40.19 33.07
CA ASN A 223 -4.65 -40.67 32.64
C ASN A 223 -4.52 -40.63 31.11
N LEU A 224 -5.58 -41.02 30.39
CA LEU A 224 -5.63 -40.91 28.92
C LEU A 224 -5.57 -39.44 28.45
N ALA A 225 -6.30 -38.54 29.12
CA ALA A 225 -6.24 -37.10 28.82
C ALA A 225 -4.86 -36.52 29.11
N THR A 226 -4.20 -36.93 30.19
CA THR A 226 -2.84 -36.52 30.57
C THR A 226 -1.81 -37.04 29.54
N ALA A 227 -1.93 -38.34 29.18
CA ALA A 227 -1.05 -38.94 28.17
C ALA A 227 -1.22 -38.27 26.79
N THR A 228 -2.47 -37.95 26.44
CA THR A 228 -2.77 -37.22 25.19
C THR A 228 -2.22 -35.79 25.24
N ALA A 229 -2.35 -35.10 26.37
CA ALA A 229 -1.77 -33.77 26.57
C ALA A 229 -0.23 -33.79 26.54
N ASP A 230 0.38 -34.82 27.13
CA ASP A 230 1.83 -35.02 27.08
C ASP A 230 2.32 -35.35 25.69
N LEU A 231 1.58 -36.16 24.94
CA LEU A 231 1.86 -36.43 23.54
C LEU A 231 1.78 -35.14 22.70
N ARG A 232 0.72 -34.33 22.88
CA ARG A 232 0.60 -33.01 22.23
C ARG A 232 1.73 -32.07 22.63
N ARG A 233 2.16 -32.10 23.90
CA ARG A 233 3.27 -31.32 24.41
C ARG A 233 4.63 -31.81 23.85
N ARG A 234 4.81 -33.12 23.71
CA ARG A 234 6.01 -33.70 23.05
C ARG A 234 6.02 -33.39 21.55
N LEU A 235 4.86 -33.43 20.89
CA LEU A 235 4.64 -32.98 19.53
C LEU A 235 5.01 -31.49 19.39
N ALA A 236 4.44 -30.63 20.19
CA ALA A 236 4.73 -29.20 20.20
C ALA A 236 6.21 -28.89 20.55
N ASN A 237 6.83 -29.70 21.45
CA ASN A 237 8.27 -29.55 21.75
C ASN A 237 9.16 -30.10 20.62
N LYS A 238 8.74 -31.16 19.95
CA LYS A 238 9.43 -31.70 18.77
C LYS A 238 9.35 -30.69 17.63
N GLU A 239 8.21 -30.03 17.51
CA GLU A 239 8.00 -28.88 16.63
C GLU A 239 8.97 -27.76 16.97
N ARG A 240 9.10 -27.36 18.25
CA ARG A 240 10.03 -26.31 18.70
C ARG A 240 11.51 -26.71 18.66
N THR A 241 11.86 -27.98 18.67
CA THR A 241 13.26 -28.47 18.53
C THR A 241 13.64 -28.84 17.11
N ALA A 242 12.71 -28.87 16.16
CA ALA A 242 12.99 -28.93 14.72
C ALA A 242 13.30 -27.55 14.13
N GLU A 243 13.22 -26.51 14.96
CA GLU A 243 13.34 -25.07 14.64
C GLU A 243 14.63 -24.40 15.17
N ILE A 244 15.56 -25.15 15.80
CA ILE A 244 16.92 -24.73 16.15
C ILE A 244 17.90 -25.52 15.28
#